data_ce082ec93d5e162625acee16a8ee47a8
#
_entry.id   ce082ec93d5e162625acee16a8ee47a8
#
_cell.length_a   1.000
_cell.length_b   1.000
_cell.length_c   1.000
_cell.angle_alpha   90.00
_cell.angle_beta   90.00
_cell.angle_gamma   90.00
#
_symmetry.space_group_name_H-M   'P 1'
#
loop_
_entity.id
_entity.type
_entity.pdbx_description
1 polymer ?
#
loop_
_entity_poly.entity_id
_entity_poly.type
_entity_poly.pdbx_seq_one_letter_code
_entity_poly.pdbx_strand_id
1 'polypeptide(L)'
;DIYTPDGDTEINRPVILFMHGGSFYGGDKADSYCVEFCTAFAKKGYVVASPNYRLVSLINIGSFLTNQDEQYEAVLQATVDVKAAIRYFRKDFANGDTYGIDPNTVFVGGSSAGAVTAIHLAYIDNVSDLPTTPFDIQAVANNLGGLEGDAGNLGYSSEVSGVISFAGGIGNISWIDSNDEPLVSCQGDADQTVSYNCAPGLGQATVLELCGSGEMHPQANLVGLVNDKLLFAGADHSWCSSGNSSNFIQALDFTTDFL
;
A
#
# COMPACT_ATOMS: atom_id res chain seq x y z
N ASP A 1 13.37 7.39 1.91
CA ASP A 1 13.64 8.69 1.27
C ASP A 1 12.41 9.58 1.44
N ILE A 2 12.63 10.87 1.68
CA ILE A 2 11.56 11.87 1.83
C ILE A 2 11.76 12.95 0.77
N TYR A 3 10.70 13.31 0.10
CA TYR A 3 10.64 14.30 -0.97
C TYR A 3 9.74 15.45 -0.51
N THR A 4 10.25 16.65 -0.56
CA THR A 4 9.53 17.87 -0.18
C THR A 4 9.53 18.85 -1.33
N PRO A 5 8.52 19.72 -1.45
CA PRO A 5 8.54 20.84 -2.40
C PRO A 5 9.74 21.75 -2.18
N ASP A 6 10.37 22.18 -3.27
CA ASP A 6 11.47 23.14 -3.26
C ASP A 6 10.97 24.55 -3.56
N GLY A 7 11.52 25.55 -2.88
CA GLY A 7 11.36 26.95 -3.24
C GLY A 7 10.09 27.65 -2.72
N ASP A 8 9.34 27.00 -1.86
CA ASP A 8 8.23 27.65 -1.16
C ASP A 8 8.28 27.42 0.37
N THR A 9 7.43 28.13 1.10
CA THR A 9 7.35 28.09 2.57
C THR A 9 5.96 27.67 3.07
N GLU A 10 5.18 27.02 2.21
CA GLU A 10 3.86 26.52 2.59
C GLU A 10 3.98 25.44 3.67
N ILE A 11 3.00 25.41 4.54
CA ILE A 11 2.85 24.44 5.64
C ILE A 11 1.49 23.74 5.55
N ASN A 12 1.23 22.81 6.43
CA ASN A 12 0.01 21.98 6.43
C ASN A 12 -0.11 21.12 5.14
N ARG A 13 1.00 20.56 4.71
CA ARG A 13 1.07 19.72 3.51
C ARG A 13 0.54 18.33 3.80
N PRO A 14 -0.33 17.77 2.94
CA PRO A 14 -0.67 16.36 3.05
C PRO A 14 0.58 15.50 2.83
N VAL A 15 0.58 14.33 3.49
CA VAL A 15 1.68 13.34 3.40
C VAL A 15 1.23 12.15 2.55
N ILE A 16 2.10 11.64 1.69
CA ILE A 16 1.89 10.37 0.99
C ILE A 16 3.07 9.44 1.32
N LEU A 17 2.80 8.22 1.76
CA LEU A 17 3.79 7.15 1.82
C LEU A 17 3.54 6.21 0.64
N PHE A 18 4.50 6.11 -0.29
CA PHE A 18 4.39 5.27 -1.49
C PHE A 18 5.43 4.15 -1.47
N MET A 19 4.95 2.90 -1.35
CA MET A 19 5.76 1.71 -1.20
C MET A 19 6.10 1.07 -2.55
N HIS A 20 7.33 0.55 -2.63
CA HIS A 20 7.78 -0.20 -3.80
C HIS A 20 7.12 -1.57 -3.93
N GLY A 21 7.12 -2.14 -5.13
CA GLY A 21 6.73 -3.52 -5.41
C GLY A 21 7.85 -4.52 -5.14
N GLY A 22 7.75 -5.71 -5.78
CA GLY A 22 8.79 -6.73 -5.70
C GLY A 22 8.39 -7.98 -4.92
N SER A 23 7.08 -8.27 -4.83
CA SER A 23 6.52 -9.53 -4.30
C SER A 23 6.99 -9.87 -2.89
N PHE A 24 7.30 -8.87 -2.06
CA PHE A 24 7.80 -9.00 -0.68
C PHE A 24 9.20 -9.62 -0.53
N TYR A 25 9.92 -9.91 -1.62
CA TYR A 25 11.29 -10.42 -1.57
C TYR A 25 12.29 -9.60 -2.41
N GLY A 26 11.85 -8.51 -3.02
CA GLY A 26 12.69 -7.62 -3.82
C GLY A 26 12.14 -6.19 -3.84
N GLY A 27 12.79 -5.33 -4.61
CA GLY A 27 12.46 -3.90 -4.72
C GLY A 27 13.22 -3.03 -3.73
N ASP A 28 13.18 -1.74 -3.99
CA ASP A 28 13.83 -0.72 -3.16
C ASP A 28 13.09 0.62 -3.29
N LYS A 29 13.09 1.41 -2.23
CA LYS A 29 12.53 2.77 -2.19
C LYS A 29 13.07 3.69 -3.28
N ALA A 30 14.25 3.40 -3.82
CA ALA A 30 14.89 4.16 -4.89
C ALA A 30 14.62 3.59 -6.29
N ASP A 31 13.73 2.63 -6.43
CA ASP A 31 13.27 2.17 -7.75
C ASP A 31 12.71 3.34 -8.55
N SER A 32 13.01 3.39 -9.84
CA SER A 32 12.77 4.57 -10.69
C SER A 32 11.31 5.04 -10.66
N TYR A 33 10.35 4.13 -10.63
CA TYR A 33 8.93 4.46 -10.57
C TYR A 33 8.51 5.03 -9.20
N CYS A 34 9.15 4.61 -8.10
CA CYS A 34 8.95 5.21 -6.78
C CYS A 34 9.48 6.65 -6.76
N VAL A 35 10.68 6.86 -7.28
CA VAL A 35 11.27 8.21 -7.42
C VAL A 35 10.40 9.11 -8.29
N GLU A 36 9.87 8.57 -9.41
CA GLU A 36 8.97 9.29 -10.31
C GLU A 36 7.68 9.72 -9.60
N PHE A 37 7.00 8.77 -8.93
CA PHE A 37 5.80 9.05 -8.13
C PHE A 37 6.07 10.13 -7.08
N CYS A 38 7.09 9.92 -6.24
CA CYS A 38 7.41 10.83 -5.14
C CYS A 38 7.76 12.24 -5.66
N THR A 39 8.53 12.32 -6.74
CA THR A 39 8.89 13.61 -7.37
C THR A 39 7.66 14.31 -7.97
N ALA A 40 6.76 13.55 -8.61
CA ALA A 40 5.56 14.11 -9.22
C ALA A 40 4.64 14.73 -8.15
N PHE A 41 4.39 14.03 -7.04
CA PHE A 41 3.54 14.54 -5.97
C PHE A 41 4.22 15.61 -5.11
N ALA A 42 5.53 15.56 -4.90
CA ALA A 42 6.26 16.64 -4.24
C ALA A 42 6.14 17.96 -5.03
N LYS A 43 6.22 17.92 -6.36
CA LYS A 43 5.99 19.08 -7.23
C LYS A 43 4.56 19.63 -7.15
N LYS A 44 3.60 18.84 -6.67
CA LYS A 44 2.19 19.24 -6.48
C LYS A 44 1.91 19.76 -5.05
N GLY A 45 2.92 19.81 -4.20
CA GLY A 45 2.82 20.37 -2.85
C GLY A 45 2.73 19.37 -1.71
N TYR A 46 2.77 18.05 -2.00
CA TYR A 46 2.77 17.01 -0.99
C TYR A 46 4.16 16.81 -0.36
N VAL A 47 4.20 16.38 0.87
CA VAL A 47 5.38 15.70 1.44
C VAL A 47 5.24 14.22 1.12
N VAL A 48 6.19 13.65 0.41
CA VAL A 48 6.09 12.26 -0.03
C VAL A 48 7.26 11.44 0.51
N ALA A 49 6.96 10.27 1.06
CA ALA A 49 7.98 9.33 1.51
C ALA A 49 7.92 8.03 0.72
N SER A 50 9.09 7.51 0.34
CA SER A 50 9.23 6.14 -0.14
C SER A 50 10.02 5.36 0.92
N PRO A 51 9.35 4.54 1.75
CA PRO A 51 10.01 3.69 2.73
C PRO A 51 10.44 2.36 2.12
N ASN A 52 11.54 1.80 2.64
CA ASN A 52 11.75 0.36 2.56
C ASN A 52 11.00 -0.31 3.70
N TYR A 53 10.47 -1.48 3.45
CA TYR A 53 9.84 -2.37 4.43
C TYR A 53 10.58 -3.71 4.45
N ARG A 54 10.38 -4.52 5.49
CA ARG A 54 11.04 -5.83 5.61
C ARG A 54 10.69 -6.74 4.44
N LEU A 55 11.71 -7.38 3.88
CA LEU A 55 11.58 -8.31 2.78
C LEU A 55 11.93 -9.73 3.24
N VAL A 56 11.30 -10.71 2.61
CA VAL A 56 11.64 -12.12 2.78
C VAL A 56 13.08 -12.34 2.30
N SER A 57 13.86 -13.02 3.10
CA SER A 57 15.25 -13.33 2.75
C SER A 57 15.31 -14.20 1.48
N LEU A 58 16.29 -13.93 0.62
CA LEU A 58 16.48 -14.66 -0.64
C LEU A 58 16.60 -16.18 -0.46
N ILE A 59 17.13 -16.64 0.68
CA ILE A 59 17.24 -18.08 0.99
C ILE A 59 15.89 -18.73 1.33
N ASN A 60 14.89 -17.92 1.68
CA ASN A 60 13.56 -18.38 2.09
C ASN A 60 12.50 -18.23 0.98
N ILE A 61 12.86 -17.69 -0.20
CA ILE A 61 11.89 -17.48 -1.29
C ILE A 61 11.17 -18.77 -1.67
N GLY A 62 11.88 -19.90 -1.72
CA GLY A 62 11.27 -21.19 -2.07
C GLY A 62 10.20 -21.64 -1.06
N SER A 63 10.43 -21.44 0.22
CA SER A 63 9.45 -21.69 1.29
C SER A 63 8.28 -20.71 1.18
N PHE A 64 8.59 -19.43 1.11
CA PHE A 64 7.60 -18.35 0.98
C PHE A 64 6.61 -18.55 -0.19
N LEU A 65 7.08 -18.97 -1.36
CA LEU A 65 6.21 -19.20 -2.53
C LEU A 65 5.29 -20.42 -2.39
N THR A 66 5.48 -21.25 -1.36
CA THR A 66 4.68 -22.45 -1.13
C THR A 66 3.90 -22.47 0.19
N ASN A 67 4.19 -21.53 1.10
CA ASN A 67 3.59 -21.48 2.43
C ASN A 67 2.80 -20.17 2.61
N GLN A 68 1.50 -20.27 2.69
CA GLN A 68 0.60 -19.10 2.80
C GLN A 68 0.72 -18.38 4.14
N ASP A 69 1.07 -19.06 5.22
CA ASP A 69 1.37 -18.43 6.52
C ASP A 69 2.57 -17.48 6.45
N GLU A 70 3.66 -17.88 5.76
CA GLU A 70 4.82 -17.02 5.52
C GLU A 70 4.46 -15.81 4.63
N GLN A 71 3.52 -15.99 3.70
CA GLN A 71 3.03 -14.91 2.84
C GLN A 71 2.20 -13.89 3.62
N TYR A 72 1.30 -14.35 4.49
CA TYR A 72 0.58 -13.47 5.40
C TYR A 72 1.55 -12.73 6.34
N GLU A 73 2.53 -13.44 6.90
CA GLU A 73 3.53 -12.82 7.77
C GLU A 73 4.28 -11.70 7.05
N ALA A 74 4.70 -11.92 5.80
CA ALA A 74 5.39 -10.90 5.00
C ALA A 74 4.53 -9.66 4.75
N VAL A 75 3.24 -9.82 4.43
CA VAL A 75 2.29 -8.71 4.27
C VAL A 75 2.15 -7.96 5.61
N LEU A 76 1.89 -8.66 6.72
CA LEU A 76 1.72 -8.03 8.03
C LEU A 76 3.01 -7.35 8.53
N GLN A 77 4.18 -7.91 8.26
CA GLN A 77 5.46 -7.25 8.56
C GLN A 77 5.61 -5.93 7.79
N ALA A 78 5.26 -5.93 6.50
CA ALA A 78 5.29 -4.72 5.69
C ALA A 78 4.29 -3.66 6.20
N THR A 79 3.07 -4.06 6.60
CA THR A 79 2.07 -3.12 7.14
C THR A 79 2.54 -2.47 8.43
N VAL A 80 3.08 -3.22 9.39
CA VAL A 80 3.56 -2.63 10.67
C VAL A 80 4.79 -1.75 10.46
N ASP A 81 5.65 -2.05 9.50
CA ASP A 81 6.79 -1.19 9.15
C ASP A 81 6.32 0.16 8.57
N VAL A 82 5.30 0.15 7.70
CA VAL A 82 4.73 1.38 7.14
C VAL A 82 3.95 2.16 8.19
N LYS A 83 3.20 1.51 9.08
CA LYS A 83 2.57 2.17 10.24
C LYS A 83 3.60 2.88 11.12
N ALA A 84 4.76 2.27 11.34
CA ALA A 84 5.87 2.92 12.05
C ALA A 84 6.39 4.17 11.33
N ALA A 85 6.42 4.17 9.99
CA ALA A 85 6.80 5.32 9.18
C ALA A 85 5.73 6.43 9.22
N ILE A 86 4.43 6.11 9.25
CA ILE A 86 3.36 7.09 9.46
C ILE A 86 3.52 7.76 10.83
N ARG A 87 3.73 6.97 11.88
CA ARG A 87 3.97 7.49 13.23
C ARG A 87 5.20 8.38 13.32
N TYR A 88 6.22 8.14 12.48
CA TYR A 88 7.39 9.02 12.41
C TYR A 88 7.00 10.45 12.02
N PHE A 89 6.17 10.64 10.99
CA PHE A 89 5.72 11.96 10.57
C PHE A 89 4.90 12.66 11.64
N ARG A 90 3.99 11.98 12.31
CA ARG A 90 3.20 12.55 13.41
C ARG A 90 4.05 12.91 14.61
N LYS A 91 5.07 12.12 14.91
CA LYS A 91 6.05 12.45 15.94
C LYS A 91 6.89 13.66 15.55
N ASP A 92 7.35 13.75 14.32
CA ASP A 92 8.11 14.91 13.82
C ASP A 92 7.28 16.18 13.94
N PHE A 93 6.03 16.14 13.49
CA PHE A 93 5.08 17.25 13.64
C PHE A 93 4.97 17.73 15.11
N ALA A 94 4.77 16.79 16.03
CA ALA A 94 4.65 17.10 17.46
C ALA A 94 5.94 17.66 18.09
N ASN A 95 7.09 17.50 17.44
CA ASN A 95 8.41 17.91 17.96
C ASN A 95 9.09 19.03 17.16
N GLY A 96 8.36 19.72 16.31
CA GLY A 96 8.90 20.90 15.62
C GLY A 96 8.59 20.98 14.14
N ASP A 97 7.89 19.97 13.60
CA ASP A 97 7.36 19.95 12.23
C ASP A 97 8.42 20.28 11.16
N THR A 98 9.41 19.42 11.07
CA THR A 98 10.54 19.59 10.15
C THR A 98 10.08 19.71 8.67
N TYR A 99 8.96 19.07 8.33
CA TYR A 99 8.49 18.93 6.96
C TYR A 99 7.28 19.84 6.62
N GLY A 100 6.72 20.58 7.58
CA GLY A 100 5.55 21.45 7.36
C GLY A 100 4.29 20.66 7.01
N ILE A 101 4.01 19.55 7.68
CA ILE A 101 2.92 18.65 7.31
C ILE A 101 1.60 18.97 8.00
N ASP A 102 0.49 18.49 7.41
CA ASP A 102 -0.76 18.25 8.13
C ASP A 102 -0.76 16.80 8.67
N PRO A 103 -0.66 16.60 9.99
CA PRO A 103 -0.62 15.27 10.58
C PRO A 103 -1.94 14.50 10.45
N ASN A 104 -3.03 15.15 10.05
CA ASN A 104 -4.36 14.57 9.90
C ASN A 104 -4.63 14.10 8.45
N THR A 105 -3.80 14.53 7.49
CA THR A 105 -3.97 14.18 6.08
C THR A 105 -2.77 13.35 5.60
N VAL A 106 -2.87 12.03 5.80
CA VAL A 106 -1.83 11.06 5.45
C VAL A 106 -2.42 10.00 4.54
N PHE A 107 -1.91 9.89 3.33
CA PHE A 107 -2.28 8.86 2.37
C PHE A 107 -1.22 7.76 2.33
N VAL A 108 -1.65 6.54 2.07
CA VAL A 108 -0.76 5.42 1.81
C VAL A 108 -1.00 4.85 0.43
N GLY A 109 0.04 4.42 -0.23
CA GLY A 109 -0.09 3.81 -1.54
C GLY A 109 1.16 3.04 -1.94
N GLY A 110 1.11 2.48 -3.12
CA GLY A 110 2.25 1.76 -3.64
C GLY A 110 1.97 1.10 -4.98
N SER A 111 2.96 0.38 -5.44
CA SER A 111 2.91 -0.43 -6.65
C SER A 111 2.99 -1.90 -6.28
N SER A 112 2.13 -2.77 -6.88
CA SER A 112 2.22 -4.24 -6.67
C SER A 112 2.19 -4.62 -5.19
N ALA A 113 3.21 -5.29 -4.66
CA ALA A 113 3.33 -5.63 -3.24
C ALA A 113 3.20 -4.41 -2.31
N GLY A 114 3.68 -3.24 -2.72
CA GLY A 114 3.50 -1.99 -1.98
C GLY A 114 2.04 -1.54 -1.94
N ALA A 115 1.29 -1.73 -3.02
CA ALA A 115 -0.15 -1.45 -3.04
C ALA A 115 -0.94 -2.48 -2.20
N VAL A 116 -0.56 -3.77 -2.25
CA VAL A 116 -1.10 -4.80 -1.34
C VAL A 116 -0.88 -4.38 0.11
N THR A 117 0.34 -3.93 0.46
CA THR A 117 0.66 -3.43 1.80
C THR A 117 -0.25 -2.26 2.21
N ALA A 118 -0.44 -1.26 1.33
CA ALA A 118 -1.26 -0.09 1.62
C ALA A 118 -2.73 -0.46 1.87
N ILE A 119 -3.29 -1.35 1.06
CA ILE A 119 -4.68 -1.84 1.18
C ILE A 119 -4.86 -2.60 2.51
N HIS A 120 -3.97 -3.54 2.82
CA HIS A 120 -4.06 -4.34 4.05
C HIS A 120 -3.81 -3.51 5.31
N LEU A 121 -2.96 -2.48 5.22
CA LEU A 121 -2.72 -1.53 6.31
C LEU A 121 -4.00 -0.77 6.68
N ALA A 122 -4.77 -0.35 5.68
CA ALA A 122 -5.96 0.47 5.85
C ALA A 122 -7.21 -0.35 6.19
N TYR A 123 -7.39 -1.54 5.59
CA TYR A 123 -8.67 -2.25 5.60
C TYR A 123 -8.70 -3.51 6.49
N ILE A 124 -7.64 -3.79 7.24
CA ILE A 124 -7.69 -4.78 8.32
C ILE A 124 -7.81 -4.02 9.64
N ASP A 125 -9.02 -3.94 10.17
CA ASP A 125 -9.34 -3.16 11.37
C ASP A 125 -8.96 -3.87 12.66
N ASN A 126 -9.19 -5.19 12.71
CA ASN A 126 -9.01 -5.98 13.91
C ASN A 126 -8.20 -7.26 13.65
N VAL A 127 -7.42 -7.69 14.63
CA VAL A 127 -6.75 -8.99 14.55
C VAL A 127 -7.77 -10.12 14.34
N SER A 128 -9.01 -9.98 14.85
CA SER A 128 -10.06 -10.97 14.67
C SER A 128 -10.56 -11.14 13.24
N ASP A 129 -10.26 -10.21 12.33
CA ASP A 129 -10.63 -10.29 10.91
C ASP A 129 -9.71 -11.27 10.15
N LEU A 130 -8.54 -11.52 10.72
CA LEU A 130 -7.56 -12.44 10.17
C LEU A 130 -7.99 -13.90 10.39
N PRO A 131 -7.72 -14.79 9.42
CA PRO A 131 -8.09 -16.21 9.53
C PRO A 131 -7.31 -16.93 10.62
N THR A 132 -7.96 -17.93 11.25
CA THR A 132 -7.34 -18.88 12.19
C THR A 132 -7.20 -20.28 11.58
N THR A 133 -7.72 -20.48 10.37
CA THR A 133 -7.64 -21.75 9.62
C THR A 133 -7.45 -21.45 8.14
N PRO A 134 -6.68 -22.23 7.39
CA PRO A 134 -5.86 -23.39 7.84
C PRO A 134 -4.65 -23.00 8.69
N PHE A 135 -4.27 -21.71 8.72
CA PHE A 135 -3.16 -21.16 9.51
C PHE A 135 -3.71 -20.13 10.52
N ASP A 136 -3.10 -20.06 11.69
CA ASP A 136 -3.46 -19.07 12.72
C ASP A 136 -2.76 -17.72 12.46
N ILE A 137 -3.32 -16.94 11.54
CA ILE A 137 -2.76 -15.63 11.16
C ILE A 137 -2.99 -14.59 12.28
N GLN A 138 -4.00 -14.79 13.14
CA GLN A 138 -4.16 -13.96 14.34
C GLN A 138 -2.96 -14.11 15.29
N ALA A 139 -2.44 -15.32 15.46
CA ALA A 139 -1.22 -15.54 16.23
C ALA A 139 0.00 -14.88 15.58
N VAL A 140 0.12 -14.91 14.25
CA VAL A 140 1.18 -14.20 13.50
C VAL A 140 1.10 -12.70 13.78
N ALA A 141 -0.07 -12.09 13.65
CA ALA A 141 -0.26 -10.66 13.93
C ALA A 141 0.09 -10.32 15.39
N ASN A 142 -0.36 -11.12 16.35
CA ASN A 142 -0.07 -10.91 17.77
C ASN A 142 1.43 -10.99 18.06
N ASN A 143 2.17 -11.87 17.40
CA ASN A 143 3.63 -11.98 17.53
C ASN A 143 4.37 -10.76 16.95
N LEU A 144 3.75 -10.02 16.04
CA LEU A 144 4.26 -8.76 15.50
C LEU A 144 3.89 -7.53 16.36
N GLY A 145 3.16 -7.71 17.47
CA GLY A 145 2.65 -6.63 18.31
C GLY A 145 1.26 -6.14 17.89
N GLY A 146 0.45 -7.01 17.32
CA GLY A 146 -0.85 -6.70 16.74
C GLY A 146 -0.73 -6.00 15.37
N LEU A 147 -1.81 -5.40 14.92
CA LEU A 147 -1.83 -4.67 13.64
C LEU A 147 -1.02 -3.36 13.68
N GLU A 148 -0.72 -2.85 14.89
CA GLU A 148 0.09 -1.64 15.05
C GLU A 148 1.60 -1.93 15.11
N GLY A 149 1.98 -3.18 15.38
CA GLY A 149 3.36 -3.53 15.65
C GLY A 149 3.83 -3.07 17.03
N ASP A 150 5.02 -3.49 17.42
CA ASP A 150 5.63 -3.24 18.73
C ASP A 150 6.80 -2.24 18.70
N ALA A 151 7.05 -1.62 17.56
CA ALA A 151 8.21 -0.75 17.32
C ALA A 151 7.83 0.54 16.55
N GLY A 152 8.77 1.46 16.47
CA GLY A 152 8.67 2.63 15.59
C GLY A 152 7.66 3.69 16.06
N ASN A 153 8.06 4.52 17.03
CA ASN A 153 7.33 5.72 17.48
C ASN A 153 5.93 5.44 18.05
N LEU A 154 5.81 4.40 18.87
CA LEU A 154 4.57 4.07 19.59
C LEU A 154 4.02 5.29 20.37
N GLY A 155 2.69 5.38 20.47
CA GLY A 155 1.98 6.49 21.12
C GLY A 155 1.53 7.59 20.15
N TYR A 156 1.90 7.50 18.88
CA TYR A 156 1.34 8.31 17.78
C TYR A 156 0.39 7.43 16.93
N SER A 157 -0.65 8.06 16.34
CA SER A 157 -1.58 7.34 15.45
C SER A 157 -0.88 6.89 14.15
N SER A 158 -1.32 5.77 13.61
CA SER A 158 -0.98 5.28 12.27
C SER A 158 -2.16 5.35 11.29
N GLU A 159 -3.28 5.97 11.68
CA GLU A 159 -4.45 6.17 10.82
C GLU A 159 -4.10 6.89 9.52
N VAL A 160 -4.85 6.60 8.47
CA VAL A 160 -4.64 7.17 7.15
C VAL A 160 -5.92 7.84 6.64
N SER A 161 -5.82 8.61 5.56
CA SER A 161 -6.92 9.40 4.99
C SER A 161 -7.38 8.87 3.64
N GLY A 162 -6.68 7.89 3.09
CA GLY A 162 -7.01 7.27 1.81
C GLY A 162 -5.91 6.35 1.30
N VAL A 163 -6.30 5.50 0.36
CA VAL A 163 -5.47 4.43 -0.21
C VAL A 163 -5.26 4.63 -1.70
N ILE A 164 -4.01 4.54 -2.15
CA ILE A 164 -3.60 4.60 -3.56
C ILE A 164 -3.06 3.22 -3.97
N SER A 165 -3.71 2.57 -4.92
CA SER A 165 -3.34 1.23 -5.36
C SER A 165 -2.95 1.19 -6.83
N PHE A 166 -1.67 0.97 -7.12
CA PHE A 166 -1.18 0.69 -8.47
C PHE A 166 -0.94 -0.81 -8.61
N ALA A 167 -1.84 -1.49 -9.33
CA ALA A 167 -1.81 -2.94 -9.54
C ALA A 167 -1.74 -3.75 -8.22
N GLY A 168 -2.49 -3.33 -7.21
CA GLY A 168 -2.64 -4.01 -5.93
C GLY A 168 -3.89 -4.86 -5.84
N GLY A 169 -4.05 -5.54 -4.70
CA GLY A 169 -5.22 -6.35 -4.39
C GLY A 169 -5.32 -6.67 -2.91
N ILE A 170 -6.48 -7.13 -2.49
CA ILE A 170 -6.82 -7.46 -1.11
C ILE A 170 -6.96 -8.98 -0.93
N GLY A 171 -6.53 -9.51 0.21
CA GLY A 171 -6.62 -10.93 0.53
C GLY A 171 -8.02 -11.41 0.90
N ASN A 172 -8.89 -10.51 1.31
CA ASN A 172 -10.30 -10.81 1.58
C ASN A 172 -11.14 -9.57 1.29
N ILE A 173 -12.06 -9.70 0.36
CA ILE A 173 -12.90 -8.58 -0.09
C ILE A 173 -13.85 -8.08 1.02
N SER A 174 -14.21 -8.92 1.99
CA SER A 174 -15.08 -8.55 3.09
C SER A 174 -14.41 -7.63 4.14
N TRP A 175 -13.10 -7.39 4.05
CA TRP A 175 -12.43 -6.40 4.87
C TRP A 175 -12.76 -4.95 4.43
N ILE A 176 -13.27 -4.76 3.22
CA ILE A 176 -13.73 -3.45 2.76
C ILE A 176 -15.12 -3.19 3.31
N ASP A 177 -15.25 -2.22 4.22
CA ASP A 177 -16.49 -1.82 4.84
C ASP A 177 -16.79 -0.30 4.74
N SER A 178 -17.88 0.16 5.33
CA SER A 178 -18.33 1.55 5.22
C SER A 178 -17.56 2.55 6.08
N ASN A 179 -16.67 2.09 6.95
CA ASN A 179 -15.88 2.92 7.85
C ASN A 179 -14.47 3.14 7.33
N ASP A 180 -14.10 2.42 6.24
CA ASP A 180 -12.79 2.48 5.64
C ASP A 180 -12.49 3.80 4.94
N GLU A 181 -11.23 4.00 4.61
CA GLU A 181 -10.71 5.15 3.91
C GLU A 181 -10.98 5.08 2.39
N PRO A 182 -11.16 6.23 1.73
CA PRO A 182 -11.31 6.31 0.28
C PRO A 182 -10.24 5.55 -0.50
N LEU A 183 -10.65 4.88 -1.59
CA LEU A 183 -9.79 4.07 -2.44
C LEU A 183 -9.68 4.64 -3.86
N VAL A 184 -8.47 4.95 -4.30
CA VAL A 184 -8.17 5.13 -5.73
C VAL A 184 -7.28 4.02 -6.23
N SER A 185 -7.64 3.39 -7.36
CA SER A 185 -6.81 2.35 -7.93
C SER A 185 -6.65 2.44 -9.45
N CYS A 186 -5.47 2.01 -9.92
CA CYS A 186 -5.16 1.84 -11.34
C CYS A 186 -4.72 0.40 -11.57
N GLN A 187 -5.28 -0.28 -12.57
CA GLN A 187 -4.93 -1.68 -12.84
C GLN A 187 -5.16 -2.06 -14.30
N GLY A 188 -4.34 -2.99 -14.81
CA GLY A 188 -4.55 -3.64 -16.11
C GLY A 188 -5.48 -4.85 -15.99
N ASP A 189 -6.34 -5.08 -16.98
CA ASP A 189 -7.23 -6.24 -16.98
C ASP A 189 -6.58 -7.54 -17.48
N ALA A 190 -5.38 -7.45 -18.05
CA ALA A 190 -4.56 -8.61 -18.41
C ALA A 190 -3.46 -8.93 -17.36
N ASP A 191 -3.52 -8.32 -16.19
CA ASP A 191 -2.60 -8.56 -15.09
C ASP A 191 -2.76 -9.99 -14.54
N GLN A 192 -1.68 -10.76 -14.58
CA GLN A 192 -1.62 -12.14 -14.06
C GLN A 192 -0.78 -12.25 -12.76
N THR A 193 -0.17 -11.17 -12.33
CA THR A 193 0.62 -11.12 -11.09
C THR A 193 -0.27 -10.78 -9.90
N VAL A 194 -1.05 -9.70 -10.03
CA VAL A 194 -2.18 -9.38 -9.18
C VAL A 194 -3.39 -9.25 -10.10
N SER A 195 -4.24 -10.28 -10.10
CA SER A 195 -5.38 -10.35 -11.03
C SER A 195 -6.32 -9.15 -10.83
N TYR A 196 -6.90 -8.67 -11.93
CA TYR A 196 -7.96 -7.66 -11.88
C TYR A 196 -9.19 -8.14 -11.08
N ASN A 197 -9.54 -9.43 -11.20
CA ASN A 197 -10.53 -10.11 -10.36
C ASN A 197 -9.81 -10.88 -9.23
N CYS A 198 -10.47 -11.86 -8.60
CA CYS A 198 -9.81 -12.71 -7.60
C CYS A 198 -9.06 -13.87 -8.28
N ALA A 199 -7.79 -14.03 -7.94
CA ALA A 199 -6.98 -15.19 -8.35
C ALA A 199 -5.73 -15.32 -7.44
N PRO A 200 -5.09 -16.51 -7.43
CA PRO A 200 -3.82 -16.68 -6.74
C PRO A 200 -2.76 -15.69 -7.26
N GLY A 201 -2.08 -15.04 -6.33
CA GLY A 201 -0.99 -14.11 -6.66
C GLY A 201 0.10 -14.78 -7.49
N LEU A 202 0.80 -14.00 -8.32
CA LEU A 202 1.82 -14.47 -9.25
C LEU A 202 1.31 -15.54 -10.25
N GLY A 203 -0.01 -15.74 -10.36
CA GLY A 203 -0.59 -16.83 -11.13
C GLY A 203 -0.26 -18.24 -10.61
N GLN A 204 0.14 -18.37 -9.35
CA GLN A 204 0.60 -19.63 -8.73
C GLN A 204 -0.39 -20.09 -7.65
N ALA A 205 -0.91 -21.32 -7.80
CA ALA A 205 -1.92 -21.86 -6.90
C ALA A 205 -1.49 -22.01 -5.42
N THR A 206 -0.20 -21.94 -5.13
CA THR A 206 0.36 -21.96 -3.77
C THR A 206 0.46 -20.60 -3.14
N VAL A 207 0.29 -19.53 -3.92
CA VAL A 207 0.31 -18.14 -3.44
C VAL A 207 -1.09 -17.72 -3.03
N LEU A 208 -1.18 -16.88 -1.99
CA LEU A 208 -2.43 -16.33 -1.49
C LEU A 208 -3.26 -15.73 -2.63
N GLU A 209 -4.56 -15.96 -2.58
CA GLU A 209 -5.50 -15.28 -3.46
C GLU A 209 -5.53 -13.79 -3.13
N LEU A 210 -5.52 -12.98 -4.18
CA LEU A 210 -5.74 -11.54 -4.10
C LEU A 210 -6.88 -11.15 -5.05
N CYS A 211 -7.75 -10.30 -4.56
CA CYS A 211 -8.82 -9.69 -5.33
C CYS A 211 -8.40 -8.28 -5.73
N GLY A 212 -8.27 -8.01 -7.03
CA GLY A 212 -7.87 -6.72 -7.55
C GLY A 212 -9.03 -5.73 -7.70
N SER A 213 -8.81 -4.69 -8.49
CA SER A 213 -9.74 -3.56 -8.64
C SER A 213 -11.10 -3.96 -9.22
N GLY A 214 -11.17 -5.10 -9.94
CA GLY A 214 -12.43 -5.64 -10.48
C GLY A 214 -13.42 -6.06 -9.40
N GLU A 215 -12.93 -6.46 -8.24
CA GLU A 215 -13.75 -6.89 -7.09
C GLU A 215 -13.75 -5.85 -5.95
N MET A 216 -12.63 -5.15 -5.72
CA MET A 216 -12.56 -4.14 -4.66
C MET A 216 -13.55 -3.00 -4.86
N HIS A 217 -13.66 -2.45 -6.08
CA HIS A 217 -14.54 -1.31 -6.35
C HIS A 217 -16.04 -1.66 -6.32
N PRO A 218 -16.53 -2.81 -6.83
CA PRO A 218 -17.88 -3.26 -6.58
C PRO A 218 -18.21 -3.36 -5.09
N GLN A 219 -17.31 -3.90 -4.27
CA GLN A 219 -17.49 -3.98 -2.83
C GLN A 219 -17.51 -2.58 -2.19
N ALA A 220 -16.56 -1.71 -2.52
CA ALA A 220 -16.51 -0.33 -2.06
C ALA A 220 -17.82 0.42 -2.37
N ASN A 221 -18.36 0.26 -3.60
CA ASN A 221 -19.66 0.81 -3.97
C ASN A 221 -20.82 0.22 -3.16
N LEU A 222 -20.79 -1.08 -2.89
CA LEU A 222 -21.83 -1.77 -2.11
C LEU A 222 -21.94 -1.21 -0.68
N VAL A 223 -20.79 -0.92 -0.06
CA VAL A 223 -20.73 -0.38 1.31
C VAL A 223 -20.78 1.15 1.37
N GLY A 224 -20.78 1.82 0.22
CA GLY A 224 -20.86 3.29 0.13
C GLY A 224 -19.53 4.01 0.37
N LEU A 225 -18.41 3.32 0.23
CA LEU A 225 -17.08 3.90 0.35
C LEU A 225 -16.77 4.77 -0.87
N VAL A 226 -16.16 5.95 -0.64
CA VAL A 226 -15.66 6.80 -1.72
C VAL A 226 -14.53 6.09 -2.47
N ASN A 227 -14.72 5.89 -3.76
CA ASN A 227 -13.73 5.16 -4.54
C ASN A 227 -13.78 5.53 -6.03
N ASP A 228 -12.63 5.43 -6.71
CA ASP A 228 -12.56 5.54 -8.17
C ASP A 228 -11.44 4.65 -8.73
N LYS A 229 -11.58 4.21 -9.99
CA LYS A 229 -10.60 3.34 -10.63
C LYS A 229 -10.32 3.68 -12.08
N LEU A 230 -9.06 3.57 -12.46
CA LEU A 230 -8.61 3.65 -13.85
C LEU A 230 -8.21 2.25 -14.36
N LEU A 231 -8.93 1.79 -15.38
CA LEU A 231 -8.65 0.50 -16.02
C LEU A 231 -7.79 0.69 -17.27
N PHE A 232 -6.67 0.01 -17.33
CA PHE A 232 -5.82 -0.06 -18.53
C PHE A 232 -6.14 -1.34 -19.31
N ALA A 233 -6.99 -1.21 -20.34
CA ALA A 233 -7.43 -2.33 -21.15
C ALA A 233 -6.26 -3.02 -21.87
N GLY A 234 -6.13 -4.34 -21.67
CA GLY A 234 -5.07 -5.17 -22.24
C GLY A 234 -3.69 -5.00 -21.59
N ALA A 235 -3.55 -4.15 -20.57
CA ALA A 235 -2.27 -4.00 -19.88
C ALA A 235 -2.04 -5.15 -18.90
N ASP A 236 -0.80 -5.64 -18.89
CA ASP A 236 -0.29 -6.58 -17.90
C ASP A 236 0.24 -5.84 -16.64
N HIS A 237 0.87 -6.59 -15.72
CA HIS A 237 1.41 -6.04 -14.46
C HIS A 237 2.56 -5.04 -14.64
N SER A 238 3.29 -5.07 -15.76
CA SER A 238 4.56 -4.36 -15.91
C SER A 238 4.46 -2.83 -15.90
N TRP A 239 3.28 -2.29 -16.21
CA TRP A 239 3.06 -0.84 -16.26
C TRP A 239 3.33 -0.15 -14.91
N CYS A 240 3.00 -0.81 -13.79
CA CYS A 240 3.09 -0.22 -12.45
C CYS A 240 4.52 -0.09 -11.90
N SER A 241 5.50 -0.71 -12.59
CA SER A 241 6.93 -0.61 -12.30
C SER A 241 7.72 0.11 -13.39
N SER A 242 7.03 0.78 -14.32
CA SER A 242 7.61 1.46 -15.48
C SER A 242 7.29 2.96 -15.42
N GLY A 243 7.98 3.71 -14.58
CA GLY A 243 7.70 5.12 -14.25
C GLY A 243 7.49 6.06 -15.43
N ASN A 244 8.15 5.82 -16.56
CA ASN A 244 7.99 6.63 -17.78
C ASN A 244 6.95 6.07 -18.76
N SER A 245 6.21 5.03 -18.41
CA SER A 245 5.16 4.49 -19.27
C SER A 245 3.95 5.41 -19.33
N SER A 246 3.25 5.39 -20.48
CA SER A 246 2.00 6.17 -20.66
C SER A 246 0.97 5.83 -19.57
N ASN A 247 0.85 4.55 -19.20
CA ASN A 247 -0.10 4.12 -18.17
C ASN A 247 0.29 4.65 -16.79
N PHE A 248 1.58 4.66 -16.46
CA PHE A 248 2.05 5.19 -15.18
C PHE A 248 1.78 6.70 -15.07
N ILE A 249 2.05 7.45 -16.13
CA ILE A 249 1.75 8.90 -16.18
C ILE A 249 0.25 9.16 -16.03
N GLN A 250 -0.59 8.40 -16.75
CA GLN A 250 -2.05 8.50 -16.60
C GLN A 250 -2.51 8.16 -15.17
N ALA A 251 -1.88 7.15 -14.53
CA ALA A 251 -2.17 6.82 -13.14
C ALA A 251 -1.81 7.95 -12.16
N LEU A 252 -0.69 8.66 -12.38
CA LEU A 252 -0.33 9.84 -11.59
C LEU A 252 -1.37 10.95 -11.72
N ASP A 253 -1.82 11.25 -12.94
CA ASP A 253 -2.81 12.30 -13.18
C ASP A 253 -4.17 11.92 -12.58
N PHE A 254 -4.63 10.70 -12.81
CA PHE A 254 -5.88 10.18 -12.24
C PHE A 254 -5.88 10.20 -10.71
N THR A 255 -4.77 9.77 -10.10
CA THR A 255 -4.61 9.84 -8.63
C THR A 255 -4.64 11.28 -8.13
N THR A 256 -4.04 12.22 -8.87
CA THR A 256 -4.05 13.64 -8.51
C THR A 256 -5.46 14.23 -8.50
N ASP A 257 -6.29 13.84 -9.48
CA ASP A 257 -7.66 14.33 -9.58
C ASP A 257 -8.56 13.76 -8.47
N PHE A 258 -8.19 12.60 -7.92
CA PHE A 258 -8.93 11.96 -6.82
C PHE A 258 -8.58 12.55 -5.44
N LEU A 259 -7.30 12.87 -5.18
CA LEU A 259 -6.80 13.41 -3.90
C LEU A 259 -7.11 14.89 -3.72
#